data_9ce994bf6bc4c531725c4083751decbf
#
_entry.id   9ce994bf6bc4c531725c4083751decbf
#
_cell.length_a   1.000
_cell.length_b   1.000
_cell.length_c   1.000
_cell.angle_alpha   90.00
_cell.angle_beta   90.00
_cell.angle_gamma   90.00
#
_symmetry.space_group_name_H-M   'P 1'
#
loop_
_entity.id
_entity.type
_entity.pdbx_description
1 polymer ?
#
loop_
_entity_poly.entity_id
_entity_poly.type
_entity_poly.pdbx_seq_one_letter_code
_entity_poly.pdbx_strand_id
1 'polypeptide(L)'
;MAPEIWSFIIRGVRINLIGKIVSTLGSTLWGVFLPIIIFLGIYVIFKMVKNLEDISKKDNGKLTFKKAKSALSISVSSKIGTGAIIGVLAALWKTSDNGVGGEAIVLWVLIGMIILVPLTYAEVLFSQVTKKLPRLFVEFNLGSKSSLIYIISLVILYSFGFVGFQFTGIQTVGIILSDKLLGYTLSSTQMLFFIVVPMIVVTAIIILTKSHLLFINVLGSLISIVIIFYLIMFIIFLYKTRSFIPEYISDMFNDFLDFRTMGIGLPIGLVLGFQRIIQISETALGTSALASSDRENSPRKEAFLQVVATLITLFVAVGITSYVFAYGRANIAGVELSGNGFNRIVGYIKSVETITGSYGLFVILIFFLFSGYCTVLGSFHFLNTSMKISDNKK
;
A
#
# COMPACT_ATOMS: atom_id res chain seq x y z
N MET A 1 43.40 -11.66 -0.93
CA MET A 1 42.65 -11.42 0.34
C MET A 1 42.47 -9.94 0.70
N ALA A 2 43.47 -9.08 0.65
CA ALA A 2 43.30 -7.65 1.00
C ALA A 2 42.40 -6.84 0.06
N PRO A 3 42.41 -6.97 -1.28
CA PRO A 3 41.55 -6.17 -2.16
C PRO A 3 40.06 -6.47 -2.03
N GLU A 4 39.68 -7.71 -1.76
CA GLU A 4 38.28 -8.12 -1.64
C GLU A 4 37.63 -7.64 -0.33
N ILE A 5 38.38 -7.67 0.77
CA ILE A 5 37.91 -7.14 2.07
C ILE A 5 37.67 -5.63 1.98
N TRP A 6 38.58 -4.90 1.34
CA TRP A 6 38.45 -3.45 1.12
C TRP A 6 37.25 -3.12 0.22
N SER A 7 37.03 -3.91 -0.84
CA SER A 7 35.86 -3.73 -1.71
C SER A 7 34.52 -3.98 -0.98
N PHE A 8 34.48 -4.98 -0.09
CA PHE A 8 33.32 -5.29 0.74
C PHE A 8 33.05 -4.20 1.78
N ILE A 9 34.10 -3.73 2.47
CA ILE A 9 34.01 -2.64 3.46
C ILE A 9 33.55 -1.34 2.78
N ILE A 10 34.16 -0.97 1.64
CA ILE A 10 33.77 0.24 0.90
C ILE A 10 32.34 0.17 0.39
N ARG A 11 31.88 -0.99 -0.11
CA ARG A 11 30.47 -1.20 -0.49
C ARG A 11 29.53 -1.08 0.72
N GLY A 12 29.88 -1.72 1.83
CA GLY A 12 29.10 -1.64 3.07
C GLY A 12 28.99 -0.22 3.63
N VAL A 13 30.11 0.52 3.64
CA VAL A 13 30.13 1.92 4.09
C VAL A 13 29.33 2.84 3.14
N ARG A 14 29.45 2.66 1.82
CA ARG A 14 28.69 3.45 0.84
C ARG A 14 27.18 3.17 0.94
N ILE A 15 26.77 1.91 1.09
CA ILE A 15 25.36 1.54 1.24
C ILE A 15 24.79 2.14 2.52
N ASN A 16 25.53 2.09 3.64
CA ASN A 16 25.11 2.69 4.90
C ASN A 16 25.04 4.23 4.81
N LEU A 17 25.98 4.88 4.13
CA LEU A 17 25.97 6.32 3.94
C LEU A 17 24.78 6.77 3.09
N ILE A 18 24.53 6.10 1.96
CA ILE A 18 23.37 6.37 1.10
C ILE A 18 22.07 6.14 1.88
N GLY A 19 21.96 5.03 2.60
CA GLY A 19 20.80 4.73 3.45
C GLY A 19 20.55 5.83 4.50
N LYS A 20 21.61 6.32 5.14
CA LYS A 20 21.51 7.41 6.12
C LYS A 20 21.09 8.73 5.48
N ILE A 21 21.65 9.07 4.32
CA ILE A 21 21.26 10.28 3.57
C ILE A 21 19.79 10.20 3.16
N VAL A 22 19.36 9.08 2.58
CA VAL A 22 17.96 8.88 2.13
C VAL A 22 17.01 8.95 3.33
N SER A 23 17.35 8.33 4.46
CA SER A 23 16.51 8.37 5.66
C SER A 23 16.41 9.78 6.26
N THR A 24 17.52 10.52 6.29
CA THR A 24 17.55 11.90 6.80
C THR A 24 16.76 12.83 5.88
N LEU A 25 16.98 12.76 4.57
CA LEU A 25 16.21 13.53 3.60
C LEU A 25 14.72 13.19 3.68
N GLY A 26 14.39 11.90 3.77
CA GLY A 26 13.01 11.44 3.92
C GLY A 26 12.34 12.00 5.17
N SER A 27 12.99 11.94 6.33
CA SER A 27 12.43 12.48 7.57
C SER A 27 12.24 14.00 7.51
N THR A 28 13.20 14.74 6.95
CA THR A 28 13.12 16.20 6.78
C THR A 28 11.97 16.56 5.84
N LEU A 29 11.85 15.88 4.70
CA LEU A 29 10.75 16.10 3.75
C LEU A 29 9.39 15.84 4.40
N TRP A 30 9.26 14.79 5.18
CA TRP A 30 8.03 14.50 5.91
C TRP A 30 7.68 15.56 6.94
N GLY A 31 8.69 16.16 7.61
CA GLY A 31 8.48 17.27 8.54
C GLY A 31 7.85 18.50 7.88
N VAL A 32 8.14 18.73 6.59
CA VAL A 32 7.59 19.86 5.82
C VAL A 32 6.25 19.49 5.17
N PHE A 33 6.18 18.34 4.50
CA PHE A 33 5.00 17.97 3.70
C PHE A 33 3.82 17.50 4.54
N LEU A 34 4.05 16.88 5.68
CA LEU A 34 2.97 16.36 6.51
C LEU A 34 2.03 17.48 7.03
N PRO A 35 2.50 18.58 7.60
CA PRO A 35 1.63 19.70 7.95
C PRO A 35 0.84 20.25 6.75
N ILE A 36 1.47 20.37 5.58
CA ILE A 36 0.80 20.86 4.36
C ILE A 36 -0.35 19.93 3.96
N ILE A 37 -0.12 18.63 3.97
CA ILE A 37 -1.14 17.63 3.62
C ILE A 37 -2.28 17.64 4.63
N ILE A 38 -1.99 17.77 5.92
CA ILE A 38 -2.99 17.88 6.98
C ILE A 38 -3.86 19.14 6.77
N PHE A 39 -3.24 20.31 6.57
CA PHE A 39 -3.97 21.54 6.32
C PHE A 39 -4.83 21.46 5.05
N LEU A 40 -4.29 20.88 3.99
CA LEU A 40 -5.04 20.67 2.75
C LEU A 40 -6.25 19.74 2.97
N GLY A 41 -6.08 18.66 3.72
CA GLY A 41 -7.15 17.74 4.07
C GLY A 41 -8.26 18.43 4.89
N ILE A 42 -7.89 19.18 5.91
CA ILE A 42 -8.83 19.97 6.73
C ILE A 42 -9.56 21.01 5.87
N TYR A 43 -8.85 21.70 4.99
CA TYR A 43 -9.46 22.65 4.05
C TYR A 43 -10.48 21.98 3.14
N VAL A 44 -10.17 20.80 2.60
CA VAL A 44 -11.10 20.03 1.74
C VAL A 44 -12.31 19.61 2.53
N ILE A 45 -12.16 19.11 3.78
CA ILE A 45 -13.28 18.76 4.66
C ILE A 45 -14.19 19.98 4.86
N PHE A 46 -13.63 21.13 5.20
CA PHE A 46 -14.40 22.36 5.39
C PHE A 46 -15.19 22.75 4.14
N LYS A 47 -14.55 22.66 2.95
CA LYS A 47 -15.23 22.90 1.67
C LYS A 47 -16.33 21.89 1.38
N MET A 48 -16.11 20.61 1.68
CA MET A 48 -17.12 19.56 1.50
C MET A 48 -18.31 19.77 2.42
N VAL A 49 -18.06 20.08 3.70
CA VAL A 49 -19.13 20.36 4.68
C VAL A 49 -19.95 21.57 4.25
N LYS A 50 -19.31 22.65 3.80
CA LYS A 50 -19.99 23.86 3.31
C LYS A 50 -20.87 23.60 2.07
N ASN A 51 -20.52 22.61 1.25
CA ASN A 51 -21.22 22.27 0.01
C ASN A 51 -21.93 20.91 0.08
N LEU A 52 -22.30 20.44 1.28
CA LEU A 52 -22.93 19.15 1.50
C LEU A 52 -24.20 18.95 0.68
N GLU A 53 -25.03 19.98 0.55
CA GLU A 53 -26.26 19.93 -0.26
C GLU A 53 -25.95 19.64 -1.72
N ASP A 54 -24.93 20.26 -2.28
CA ASP A 54 -24.50 20.02 -3.67
C ASP A 54 -23.88 18.65 -3.85
N ILE A 55 -23.13 18.16 -2.87
CA ILE A 55 -22.54 16.83 -2.88
C ILE A 55 -23.61 15.74 -2.73
N SER A 56 -24.66 15.99 -1.93
CA SER A 56 -25.73 15.05 -1.65
C SER A 56 -26.82 15.01 -2.75
N LYS A 57 -26.87 16.00 -3.66
CA LYS A 57 -27.83 15.98 -4.77
C LYS A 57 -27.77 14.68 -5.55
N LYS A 58 -28.93 14.04 -5.75
CA LYS A 58 -29.03 12.77 -6.49
C LYS A 58 -28.36 12.86 -7.84
N ASP A 59 -27.35 12.06 -8.03
CA ASP A 59 -26.74 11.85 -9.32
C ASP A 59 -27.62 10.87 -10.11
N ASN A 60 -28.19 11.33 -11.21
CA ASN A 60 -29.14 10.56 -12.03
C ASN A 60 -28.48 9.43 -12.84
N GLY A 61 -27.17 9.29 -12.80
CA GLY A 61 -26.45 8.20 -13.46
C GLY A 61 -26.77 6.85 -12.78
N LYS A 62 -27.16 5.82 -13.52
CA LYS A 62 -27.34 4.48 -12.97
C LYS A 62 -25.99 3.81 -12.75
N LEU A 63 -25.66 3.53 -11.48
CA LEU A 63 -24.51 2.69 -11.13
C LEU A 63 -24.95 1.23 -11.26
N THR A 64 -24.41 0.49 -12.22
CA THR A 64 -24.65 -0.95 -12.32
C THR A 64 -23.61 -1.69 -11.49
N PHE A 65 -23.98 -2.85 -10.95
CA PHE A 65 -23.05 -3.72 -10.20
C PHE A 65 -21.79 -4.04 -11.00
N LYS A 66 -21.90 -4.29 -12.30
CA LYS A 66 -20.78 -4.54 -13.20
C LYS A 66 -19.80 -3.38 -13.27
N LYS A 67 -20.30 -2.14 -13.39
CA LYS A 67 -19.45 -0.92 -13.42
C LYS A 67 -18.79 -0.66 -12.07
N ALA A 68 -19.53 -0.83 -10.97
CA ALA A 68 -18.98 -0.69 -9.62
C ALA A 68 -17.88 -1.74 -9.34
N LYS A 69 -18.15 -3.01 -9.64
CA LYS A 69 -17.17 -4.09 -9.49
C LYS A 69 -15.90 -3.81 -10.28
N SER A 70 -16.01 -3.39 -11.54
CA SER A 70 -14.84 -3.08 -12.38
C SER A 70 -14.02 -1.92 -11.81
N ALA A 71 -14.67 -0.83 -11.37
CA ALA A 71 -13.98 0.32 -10.76
C ALA A 71 -13.25 -0.07 -9.47
N LEU A 72 -13.93 -0.79 -8.57
CA LEU A 72 -13.34 -1.27 -7.32
C LEU A 72 -12.19 -2.26 -7.56
N SER A 73 -12.38 -3.23 -8.46
CA SER A 73 -11.36 -4.27 -8.70
C SER A 73 -10.02 -3.68 -9.14
N ILE A 74 -10.00 -2.73 -10.07
CA ILE A 74 -8.75 -2.12 -10.52
C ILE A 74 -8.10 -1.28 -9.41
N SER A 75 -8.89 -0.45 -8.73
CA SER A 75 -8.35 0.40 -7.68
C SER A 75 -7.83 -0.41 -6.51
N VAL A 76 -8.56 -1.42 -6.07
CA VAL A 76 -8.17 -2.28 -4.95
C VAL A 76 -6.96 -3.15 -5.33
N SER A 77 -6.97 -3.76 -6.52
CA SER A 77 -5.89 -4.65 -6.95
C SER A 77 -4.55 -3.95 -7.15
N SER A 78 -4.57 -2.69 -7.55
CA SER A 78 -3.33 -1.91 -7.70
C SER A 78 -2.74 -1.46 -6.37
N LYS A 79 -3.56 -1.28 -5.34
CA LYS A 79 -3.18 -0.75 -4.03
C LYS A 79 -2.91 -1.82 -2.97
N ILE A 80 -3.65 -2.94 -3.01
CA ILE A 80 -3.42 -4.06 -2.09
C ILE A 80 -2.32 -4.95 -2.63
N GLY A 81 -1.08 -4.67 -2.20
CA GLY A 81 0.07 -5.51 -2.48
C GLY A 81 0.76 -6.00 -1.22
N THR A 82 1.72 -6.90 -1.37
CA THR A 82 2.57 -7.36 -0.26
C THR A 82 3.27 -6.19 0.43
N GLY A 83 3.64 -5.14 -0.33
CA GLY A 83 4.25 -3.93 0.19
C GLY A 83 3.40 -3.17 1.20
N ALA A 84 2.07 -3.26 1.09
CA ALA A 84 1.16 -2.66 2.06
C ALA A 84 1.31 -3.34 3.44
N ILE A 85 1.30 -4.68 3.48
CA ILE A 85 1.48 -5.47 4.71
C ILE A 85 2.88 -5.26 5.29
N ILE A 86 3.93 -5.38 4.46
CA ILE A 86 5.32 -5.14 4.88
C ILE A 86 5.47 -3.74 5.48
N GLY A 87 4.84 -2.75 4.86
CA GLY A 87 4.85 -1.38 5.35
C GLY A 87 4.21 -1.23 6.73
N VAL A 88 3.07 -1.90 6.97
CA VAL A 88 2.41 -1.88 8.29
C VAL A 88 3.27 -2.58 9.34
N LEU A 89 3.83 -3.75 9.05
CA LEU A 89 4.74 -4.44 9.95
C LEU A 89 5.99 -3.59 10.29
N ALA A 90 6.50 -2.83 9.32
CA ALA A 90 7.59 -1.89 9.58
C ALA A 90 7.15 -0.68 10.42
N ALA A 91 5.90 -0.22 10.27
CA ALA A 91 5.37 0.87 11.07
C ALA A 91 5.14 0.42 12.53
N LEU A 92 4.54 -0.75 12.75
CA LEU A 92 4.41 -1.36 14.07
C LEU A 92 5.75 -1.43 14.79
N TRP A 93 6.80 -1.88 14.11
CA TRP A 93 8.14 -1.93 14.68
C TRP A 93 8.69 -0.55 15.02
N LYS A 94 8.55 0.43 14.14
CA LYS A 94 9.08 1.78 14.35
C LYS A 94 8.33 2.57 15.43
N THR A 95 7.03 2.29 15.63
CA THR A 95 6.24 2.90 16.70
C THR A 95 6.41 2.18 18.03
N SER A 96 6.88 0.93 18.02
CA SER A 96 7.17 0.19 19.25
C SER A 96 8.38 0.74 20.00
N ASP A 97 8.46 0.48 21.29
CA ASP A 97 9.65 0.68 22.09
C ASP A 97 10.36 -0.66 22.29
N ASN A 98 11.51 -0.84 21.62
CA ASN A 98 12.29 -2.07 21.70
C ASN A 98 11.46 -3.35 21.43
N GLY A 99 10.46 -3.26 20.55
CA GLY A 99 9.59 -4.38 20.19
C GLY A 99 8.34 -4.53 21.07
N VAL A 100 8.11 -3.65 22.03
CA VAL A 100 6.89 -3.60 22.86
C VAL A 100 6.00 -2.46 22.40
N GLY A 101 4.68 -2.68 22.29
CA GLY A 101 3.73 -1.72 21.76
C GLY A 101 3.79 -1.64 20.23
N GLY A 102 3.32 -0.55 19.68
CA GLY A 102 3.23 -0.29 18.25
C GLY A 102 1.80 -0.37 17.71
N GLU A 103 0.87 -0.91 18.47
CA GLU A 103 -0.55 -1.06 18.08
C GLU A 103 -1.26 0.28 17.90
N ALA A 104 -0.79 1.35 18.55
CA ALA A 104 -1.28 2.72 18.38
C ALA A 104 -1.27 3.18 16.92
N ILE A 105 -0.46 2.58 16.04
CA ILE A 105 -0.43 2.92 14.61
C ILE A 105 -1.83 2.82 13.97
N VAL A 106 -2.69 1.93 14.47
CA VAL A 106 -4.05 1.77 13.96
C VAL A 106 -4.88 3.02 14.25
N LEU A 107 -4.80 3.56 15.48
CA LEU A 107 -5.50 4.78 15.86
C LEU A 107 -4.98 6.00 15.07
N TRP A 108 -3.67 6.10 14.89
CA TRP A 108 -3.07 7.15 14.06
C TRP A 108 -3.51 7.06 12.59
N VAL A 109 -3.65 5.84 12.06
CA VAL A 109 -4.21 5.62 10.72
C VAL A 109 -5.67 6.03 10.67
N LEU A 110 -6.49 5.69 11.67
CA LEU A 110 -7.89 6.10 11.73
C LEU A 110 -8.05 7.63 11.76
N ILE A 111 -7.24 8.33 12.56
CA ILE A 111 -7.21 9.81 12.58
C ILE A 111 -6.84 10.35 11.19
N GLY A 112 -5.78 9.81 10.61
CA GLY A 112 -5.33 10.25 9.29
C GLY A 112 -6.36 9.95 8.17
N MET A 113 -7.13 8.86 8.29
CA MET A 113 -8.22 8.55 7.34
C MET A 113 -9.29 9.64 7.32
N ILE A 114 -9.67 10.18 8.47
CA ILE A 114 -10.65 11.27 8.55
C ILE A 114 -10.17 12.47 7.71
N ILE A 115 -8.87 12.71 7.66
CA ILE A 115 -8.26 13.85 6.97
C ILE A 115 -7.99 13.53 5.49
N LEU A 116 -7.45 12.34 5.18
CA LEU A 116 -6.95 12.02 3.84
C LEU A 116 -7.98 11.39 2.90
N VAL A 117 -8.98 10.67 3.43
CA VAL A 117 -10.02 10.06 2.57
C VAL A 117 -10.87 11.11 1.83
N PRO A 118 -11.26 12.25 2.43
CA PRO A 118 -11.88 13.35 1.70
C PRO A 118 -11.02 13.92 0.57
N LEU A 119 -9.69 13.91 0.71
CA LEU A 119 -8.79 14.29 -0.38
C LEU A 119 -8.88 13.33 -1.57
N THR A 120 -8.98 12.02 -1.34
CA THR A 120 -9.20 11.05 -2.42
C THR A 120 -10.48 11.34 -3.18
N TYR A 121 -11.57 11.65 -2.46
CA TYR A 121 -12.84 12.03 -3.10
C TYR A 121 -12.68 13.27 -3.97
N ALA A 122 -12.07 14.33 -3.43
CA ALA A 122 -11.87 15.59 -4.12
C ALA A 122 -10.96 15.45 -5.37
N GLU A 123 -9.86 14.70 -5.24
CA GLU A 123 -8.92 14.40 -6.32
C GLU A 123 -9.63 13.75 -7.51
N VAL A 124 -10.40 12.69 -7.25
CA VAL A 124 -11.12 11.96 -8.29
C VAL A 124 -12.24 12.79 -8.88
N LEU A 125 -13.06 13.43 -8.05
CA LEU A 125 -14.16 14.28 -8.50
C LEU A 125 -13.64 15.38 -9.41
N PHE A 126 -12.57 16.06 -9.01
CA PHE A 126 -11.95 17.12 -9.78
C PHE A 126 -11.45 16.61 -11.15
N SER A 127 -10.72 15.50 -11.17
CA SER A 127 -10.24 14.89 -12.41
C SER A 127 -11.38 14.50 -13.34
N GLN A 128 -12.44 13.90 -12.80
CA GLN A 128 -13.61 13.49 -13.58
C GLN A 128 -14.41 14.65 -14.17
N VAL A 129 -14.55 15.74 -13.40
CA VAL A 129 -15.29 16.95 -13.85
C VAL A 129 -14.48 17.73 -14.87
N THR A 130 -13.19 17.93 -14.63
CA THR A 130 -12.32 18.73 -15.51
C THR A 130 -11.80 17.97 -16.72
N LYS A 131 -11.94 16.63 -16.70
CA LYS A 131 -11.34 15.72 -17.71
C LYS A 131 -9.82 15.90 -17.84
N LYS A 132 -9.16 16.36 -16.75
CA LYS A 132 -7.71 16.52 -16.69
C LYS A 132 -7.10 15.44 -15.83
N LEU A 133 -6.18 14.68 -16.40
CA LEU A 133 -5.32 13.77 -15.62
C LEU A 133 -4.39 14.57 -14.69
N PRO A 134 -3.91 13.97 -13.60
CA PRO A 134 -3.07 14.64 -12.61
C PRO A 134 -1.87 15.38 -13.22
N ARG A 135 -1.19 14.78 -14.20
CA ARG A 135 -0.10 15.42 -14.94
C ARG A 135 -0.52 16.71 -15.60
N LEU A 136 -1.65 16.69 -16.35
CA LEU A 136 -2.14 17.85 -17.07
C LEU A 136 -2.62 18.95 -16.11
N PHE A 137 -3.15 18.54 -14.96
CA PHE A 137 -3.53 19.47 -13.90
C PHE A 137 -2.29 20.18 -13.32
N VAL A 138 -1.21 19.43 -13.02
CA VAL A 138 0.06 20.02 -12.55
C VAL A 138 0.63 20.95 -13.61
N GLU A 139 0.60 20.54 -14.88
CA GLU A 139 1.08 21.39 -15.99
C GLU A 139 0.30 22.68 -16.12
N PHE A 140 -1.01 22.62 -16.01
CA PHE A 140 -1.89 23.78 -16.12
C PHE A 140 -1.69 24.80 -14.99
N ASN A 141 -1.51 24.32 -13.75
CA ASN A 141 -1.42 25.20 -12.58
C ASN A 141 0.01 25.62 -12.21
N LEU A 142 1.00 24.76 -12.47
CA LEU A 142 2.37 24.92 -12.00
C LEU A 142 3.41 24.91 -13.13
N GLY A 143 2.95 24.78 -14.38
CA GLY A 143 3.78 24.79 -15.57
C GLY A 143 4.43 23.45 -15.92
N SER A 144 4.99 23.39 -17.12
CA SER A 144 5.55 22.14 -17.71
C SER A 144 6.75 21.57 -16.94
N LYS A 145 7.57 22.41 -16.31
CA LYS A 145 8.69 21.94 -15.47
C LYS A 145 8.21 21.16 -14.26
N SER A 146 7.17 21.62 -13.58
CA SER A 146 6.56 20.94 -12.45
C SER A 146 5.89 19.63 -12.88
N SER A 147 5.24 19.61 -14.04
CA SER A 147 4.69 18.40 -14.65
C SER A 147 5.76 17.36 -14.93
N LEU A 148 6.92 17.77 -15.43
CA LEU A 148 8.06 16.87 -15.66
C LEU A 148 8.60 16.29 -14.33
N ILE A 149 8.75 17.12 -13.29
CA ILE A 149 9.18 16.66 -11.96
C ILE A 149 8.18 15.63 -11.42
N TYR A 150 6.88 15.89 -11.55
CA TYR A 150 5.83 14.97 -11.13
C TYR A 150 5.97 13.60 -11.83
N ILE A 151 6.14 13.58 -13.16
CA ILE A 151 6.31 12.31 -13.92
C ILE A 151 7.60 11.58 -13.52
N ILE A 152 8.72 12.28 -13.39
CA ILE A 152 9.98 11.67 -12.95
C ILE A 152 9.82 11.04 -11.56
N SER A 153 9.15 11.75 -10.64
CA SER A 153 8.87 11.25 -9.29
C SER A 153 8.00 9.99 -9.31
N LEU A 154 6.96 9.96 -10.16
CA LEU A 154 6.13 8.76 -10.33
C LEU A 154 6.92 7.59 -10.93
N VAL A 155 7.77 7.83 -11.92
CA VAL A 155 8.61 6.79 -12.51
C VAL A 155 9.53 6.18 -11.45
N ILE A 156 10.21 7.02 -10.65
CA ILE A 156 11.07 6.54 -9.57
C ILE A 156 10.27 5.74 -8.54
N LEU A 157 9.12 6.26 -8.11
CA LEU A 157 8.28 5.64 -7.10
C LEU A 157 7.76 4.26 -7.56
N TYR A 158 7.21 4.18 -8.77
CA TYR A 158 6.59 2.95 -9.28
C TYR A 158 7.60 1.94 -9.82
N SER A 159 8.75 2.38 -10.36
CA SER A 159 9.76 1.45 -10.87
C SER A 159 10.64 0.86 -9.77
N PHE A 160 10.98 1.63 -8.75
CA PHE A 160 11.91 1.21 -7.70
C PHE A 160 11.24 1.05 -6.33
N GLY A 161 10.37 1.98 -5.93
CA GLY A 161 9.73 1.97 -4.63
C GLY A 161 8.71 0.84 -4.48
N PHE A 162 7.56 0.98 -5.14
CA PHE A 162 6.46 0.02 -4.98
C PHE A 162 6.80 -1.37 -5.51
N VAL A 163 7.40 -1.47 -6.69
CA VAL A 163 7.77 -2.76 -7.30
C VAL A 163 8.79 -3.51 -6.44
N GLY A 164 9.77 -2.83 -5.86
CA GLY A 164 10.75 -3.45 -4.97
C GLY A 164 10.12 -4.12 -3.74
N PHE A 165 9.13 -3.48 -3.12
CA PHE A 165 8.39 -4.07 -2.01
C PHE A 165 7.60 -5.32 -2.40
N GLN A 166 7.02 -5.34 -3.61
CA GLN A 166 6.27 -6.51 -4.08
C GLN A 166 7.19 -7.71 -4.28
N PHE A 167 8.35 -7.50 -4.89
CA PHE A 167 9.32 -8.58 -5.08
C PHE A 167 9.85 -9.13 -3.76
N THR A 168 10.08 -8.29 -2.75
CA THR A 168 10.47 -8.76 -1.41
C THR A 168 9.41 -9.69 -0.82
N GLY A 169 8.13 -9.34 -0.92
CA GLY A 169 7.03 -10.20 -0.45
C GLY A 169 6.94 -11.51 -1.22
N ILE A 170 7.06 -11.47 -2.54
CA ILE A 170 7.04 -12.65 -3.40
C ILE A 170 8.23 -13.58 -3.11
N GLN A 171 9.43 -13.03 -2.91
CA GLN A 171 10.59 -13.81 -2.49
C GLN A 171 10.36 -14.52 -1.16
N THR A 172 9.78 -13.82 -0.17
CA THR A 172 9.47 -14.41 1.13
C THR A 172 8.52 -15.60 0.99
N VAL A 173 7.46 -15.43 0.19
CA VAL A 173 6.53 -16.53 -0.12
C VAL A 173 7.24 -17.71 -0.78
N GLY A 174 8.08 -17.44 -1.75
CA GLY A 174 8.85 -18.47 -2.45
C GLY A 174 9.77 -19.25 -1.50
N ILE A 175 10.45 -18.57 -0.58
CA ILE A 175 11.29 -19.21 0.44
C ILE A 175 10.45 -20.15 1.31
N ILE A 176 9.29 -19.70 1.80
CA ILE A 176 8.41 -20.52 2.63
C ILE A 176 7.85 -21.72 1.84
N LEU A 177 7.44 -21.51 0.59
CA LEU A 177 6.95 -22.60 -0.26
C LEU A 177 8.04 -23.62 -0.56
N SER A 178 9.25 -23.19 -0.84
CA SER A 178 10.36 -24.12 -1.11
C SER A 178 10.71 -24.97 0.11
N ASP A 179 10.73 -24.37 1.29
CA ASP A 179 10.96 -25.08 2.54
C ASP A 179 9.88 -26.16 2.77
N LYS A 180 8.60 -25.80 2.61
CA LYS A 180 7.47 -26.71 2.86
C LYS A 180 7.26 -27.77 1.78
N LEU A 181 7.49 -27.45 0.51
CA LEU A 181 7.22 -28.37 -0.60
C LEU A 181 8.44 -29.20 -0.99
N LEU A 182 9.63 -28.62 -0.90
CA LEU A 182 10.86 -29.24 -1.37
C LEU A 182 11.74 -29.74 -0.22
N GLY A 183 11.43 -29.35 1.04
CA GLY A 183 12.21 -29.70 2.22
C GLY A 183 13.56 -28.96 2.31
N TYR A 184 13.78 -27.95 1.48
CA TYR A 184 14.97 -27.08 1.55
C TYR A 184 14.62 -25.63 1.19
N THR A 185 15.32 -24.68 1.80
CA THR A 185 15.12 -23.26 1.54
C THR A 185 15.94 -22.81 0.33
N LEU A 186 15.27 -22.22 -0.68
CA LEU A 186 15.95 -21.61 -1.81
C LEU A 186 16.72 -20.36 -1.35
N SER A 187 17.95 -20.21 -1.84
CA SER A 187 18.73 -19.00 -1.62
C SER A 187 18.11 -17.79 -2.34
N SER A 188 18.42 -16.57 -1.89
CA SER A 188 17.96 -15.34 -2.55
C SER A 188 18.31 -15.27 -4.04
N THR A 189 19.48 -15.82 -4.43
CA THR A 189 19.90 -15.89 -5.83
C THR A 189 19.03 -16.86 -6.64
N GLN A 190 18.75 -18.05 -6.08
CA GLN A 190 17.83 -19.02 -6.72
C GLN A 190 16.43 -18.45 -6.87
N MET A 191 15.93 -17.76 -5.84
CA MET A 191 14.62 -17.08 -5.91
C MET A 191 14.58 -16.00 -6.99
N LEU A 192 15.66 -15.23 -7.14
CA LEU A 192 15.77 -14.24 -8.21
C LEU A 192 15.60 -14.89 -9.59
N PHE A 193 16.33 -15.98 -9.86
CA PHE A 193 16.30 -16.63 -11.17
C PHE A 193 15.04 -17.46 -11.42
N PHE A 194 14.52 -18.14 -10.42
CA PHE A 194 13.37 -19.05 -10.61
C PHE A 194 12.01 -18.39 -10.48
N ILE A 195 11.91 -17.24 -9.79
CA ILE A 195 10.62 -16.55 -9.58
C ILE A 195 10.64 -15.14 -10.14
N VAL A 196 11.58 -14.30 -9.71
CA VAL A 196 11.55 -12.87 -10.05
C VAL A 196 11.82 -12.65 -11.54
N VAL A 197 12.85 -13.27 -12.10
CA VAL A 197 13.18 -13.14 -13.53
C VAL A 197 12.05 -13.66 -14.42
N PRO A 198 11.48 -14.86 -14.24
CA PRO A 198 10.31 -15.30 -15.00
C PRO A 198 9.11 -14.34 -14.90
N MET A 199 8.83 -13.80 -13.71
CA MET A 199 7.76 -12.82 -13.53
C MET A 199 8.02 -11.53 -14.32
N ILE A 200 9.26 -11.03 -14.32
CA ILE A 200 9.66 -9.86 -15.13
C ILE A 200 9.47 -10.15 -16.62
N VAL A 201 9.90 -11.32 -17.08
CA VAL A 201 9.76 -11.73 -18.49
C VAL A 201 8.28 -11.81 -18.88
N VAL A 202 7.45 -12.47 -18.09
CA VAL A 202 5.99 -12.55 -18.33
C VAL A 202 5.37 -11.15 -18.33
N THR A 203 5.74 -10.29 -17.39
CA THR A 203 5.27 -8.91 -17.36
C THR A 203 5.67 -8.15 -18.63
N ALA A 204 6.92 -8.29 -19.07
CA ALA A 204 7.40 -7.66 -20.28
C ALA A 204 6.63 -8.14 -21.54
N ILE A 205 6.36 -9.44 -21.65
CA ILE A 205 5.56 -10.00 -22.75
C ILE A 205 4.15 -9.40 -22.76
N ILE A 206 3.49 -9.34 -21.58
CA ILE A 206 2.14 -8.77 -21.45
C ILE A 206 2.11 -7.29 -21.88
N ILE A 207 3.13 -6.54 -21.50
CA ILE A 207 3.27 -5.13 -21.85
C ILE A 207 3.48 -4.97 -23.37
N LEU A 208 4.41 -5.74 -23.93
CA LEU A 208 4.75 -5.66 -25.35
C LEU A 208 3.59 -6.08 -26.28
N THR A 209 2.78 -7.03 -25.86
CA THR A 209 1.58 -7.48 -26.61
C THR A 209 0.40 -6.51 -26.53
N LYS A 210 0.54 -5.37 -25.80
CA LYS A 210 -0.51 -4.37 -25.58
C LYS A 210 -1.79 -4.93 -24.95
N SER A 211 -1.75 -6.13 -24.42
CA SER A 211 -2.88 -6.81 -23.75
C SER A 211 -3.00 -6.49 -22.27
N HIS A 212 -2.23 -5.50 -21.79
CA HIS A 212 -2.17 -5.14 -20.37
C HIS A 212 -3.52 -4.78 -19.73
N LEU A 213 -4.43 -4.12 -20.48
CA LEU A 213 -5.77 -3.79 -19.95
C LEU A 213 -6.63 -5.04 -19.74
N LEU A 214 -6.61 -5.98 -20.68
CA LEU A 214 -7.31 -7.26 -20.54
C LEU A 214 -6.74 -8.02 -19.34
N PHE A 215 -5.42 -8.02 -19.21
CA PHE A 215 -4.72 -8.70 -18.12
C PHE A 215 -5.02 -8.08 -16.75
N ILE A 216 -5.05 -6.74 -16.63
CA ILE A 216 -5.45 -6.03 -15.41
C ILE A 216 -6.91 -6.37 -15.04
N ASN A 217 -7.82 -6.46 -16.01
CA ASN A 217 -9.20 -6.84 -15.74
C ASN A 217 -9.33 -8.28 -15.22
N VAL A 218 -8.59 -9.21 -15.81
CA VAL A 218 -8.56 -10.62 -15.36
C VAL A 218 -7.96 -10.74 -13.98
N LEU A 219 -6.79 -10.15 -13.77
CA LEU A 219 -6.11 -10.16 -12.47
C LEU A 219 -6.91 -9.40 -11.40
N GLY A 220 -7.52 -8.28 -11.75
CA GLY A 220 -8.40 -7.54 -10.84
C GLY A 220 -9.60 -8.38 -10.40
N SER A 221 -10.11 -9.24 -11.26
CA SER A 221 -11.17 -10.20 -10.88
C SER A 221 -10.63 -11.31 -9.98
N LEU A 222 -9.46 -11.86 -10.30
CA LEU A 222 -8.82 -12.89 -9.50
C LEU A 222 -8.44 -12.37 -8.09
N ILE A 223 -7.85 -11.19 -7.99
CA ILE A 223 -7.50 -10.63 -6.69
C ILE A 223 -8.74 -10.33 -5.84
N SER A 224 -9.87 -9.97 -6.45
CA SER A 224 -11.12 -9.79 -5.70
C SER A 224 -11.56 -11.10 -5.06
N ILE A 225 -11.41 -12.23 -5.73
CA ILE A 225 -11.69 -13.56 -5.19
C ILE A 225 -10.70 -13.88 -4.06
N VAL A 226 -9.42 -13.65 -4.29
CA VAL A 226 -8.37 -13.89 -3.29
C VAL A 226 -8.58 -13.04 -2.03
N ILE A 227 -8.99 -11.78 -2.18
CA ILE A 227 -9.35 -10.90 -1.04
C ILE A 227 -10.53 -11.47 -0.26
N ILE A 228 -11.55 -12.02 -0.94
CA ILE A 228 -12.68 -12.65 -0.25
C ILE A 228 -12.20 -13.84 0.60
N PHE A 229 -11.37 -14.72 0.06
CA PHE A 229 -10.77 -15.83 0.83
C PHE A 229 -9.91 -15.32 2.00
N TYR A 230 -9.16 -14.25 1.78
CA TYR A 230 -8.36 -13.62 2.82
C TYR A 230 -9.23 -13.04 3.94
N LEU A 231 -10.37 -12.41 3.61
CA LEU A 231 -11.33 -11.92 4.59
C LEU A 231 -12.00 -13.07 5.35
N ILE A 232 -12.36 -14.16 4.67
CA ILE A 232 -12.91 -15.36 5.33
C ILE A 232 -11.87 -15.94 6.30
N MET A 233 -10.63 -16.06 5.87
CA MET A 233 -9.51 -16.50 6.73
C MET A 233 -9.39 -15.59 7.96
N PHE A 234 -9.47 -14.27 7.79
CA PHE A 234 -9.41 -13.34 8.90
C PHE A 234 -10.63 -13.48 9.85
N ILE A 235 -11.83 -13.69 9.34
CA ILE A 235 -13.03 -13.93 10.18
C ILE A 235 -12.83 -15.20 11.02
N ILE A 236 -12.28 -16.28 10.44
CA ILE A 236 -11.96 -17.51 11.17
C ILE A 236 -10.90 -17.23 12.24
N PHE A 237 -9.85 -16.48 11.89
CA PHE A 237 -8.80 -16.06 12.81
C PHE A 237 -9.39 -15.28 13.99
N LEU A 238 -10.17 -14.24 13.70
CA LEU A 238 -10.80 -13.38 14.69
C LEU A 238 -11.75 -14.15 15.63
N TYR A 239 -12.55 -15.07 15.07
CA TYR A 239 -13.43 -15.92 15.88
C TYR A 239 -12.66 -16.80 16.86
N LYS A 240 -11.57 -17.42 16.40
CA LYS A 240 -10.71 -18.28 17.24
C LYS A 240 -9.93 -17.49 18.31
N THR A 241 -9.64 -16.24 18.05
CA THR A 241 -8.82 -15.37 18.92
C THR A 241 -9.64 -14.27 19.60
N ARG A 242 -10.97 -14.39 19.64
CA ARG A 242 -11.88 -13.33 20.12
C ARG A 242 -11.61 -12.89 21.58
N SER A 243 -11.08 -13.77 22.41
CA SER A 243 -10.69 -13.44 23.79
C SER A 243 -9.56 -12.42 23.89
N PHE A 244 -8.76 -12.27 22.84
CA PHE A 244 -7.67 -11.30 22.77
C PHE A 244 -8.15 -9.89 22.36
N ILE A 245 -9.37 -9.73 21.83
CA ILE A 245 -9.85 -8.43 21.35
C ILE A 245 -9.82 -7.35 22.42
N PRO A 246 -10.28 -7.59 23.68
CA PRO A 246 -10.21 -6.55 24.73
C PRO A 246 -8.78 -6.13 25.06
N GLU A 247 -7.85 -7.08 25.15
CA GLU A 247 -6.43 -6.83 25.36
C GLU A 247 -5.84 -5.98 24.23
N TYR A 248 -6.06 -6.40 22.98
CA TYR A 248 -5.60 -5.66 21.81
C TYR A 248 -6.12 -4.20 21.77
N ILE A 249 -7.39 -3.98 22.11
CA ILE A 249 -7.96 -2.64 22.18
C ILE A 249 -7.30 -1.83 23.31
N SER A 250 -7.14 -2.44 24.48
CA SER A 250 -6.44 -1.81 25.60
C SER A 250 -5.02 -1.40 25.24
N ASP A 251 -4.27 -2.29 24.59
CA ASP A 251 -2.90 -2.04 24.14
C ASP A 251 -2.82 -0.91 23.11
N MET A 252 -3.76 -0.86 22.15
CA MET A 252 -3.84 0.24 21.19
C MET A 252 -3.98 1.60 21.89
N PHE A 253 -4.86 1.71 22.89
CA PHE A 253 -5.09 2.97 23.60
C PHE A 253 -3.96 3.33 24.55
N ASN A 254 -3.41 2.36 25.26
CA ASN A 254 -2.27 2.58 26.17
C ASN A 254 -1.04 3.06 25.40
N ASP A 255 -0.73 2.40 24.28
CA ASP A 255 0.38 2.79 23.40
C ASP A 255 0.12 4.14 22.69
N PHE A 256 -1.15 4.47 22.38
CA PHE A 256 -1.52 5.76 21.81
C PHE A 256 -1.31 6.94 22.75
N LEU A 257 -1.52 6.73 24.05
CA LEU A 257 -1.33 7.76 25.08
C LEU A 257 0.16 8.00 25.39
N ASP A 258 1.05 7.09 25.00
CA ASP A 258 2.49 7.26 25.09
C ASP A 258 3.00 8.08 23.88
N PHE A 259 2.95 9.41 23.99
CA PHE A 259 3.35 10.34 22.95
C PHE A 259 4.87 10.42 22.78
N ARG A 260 5.44 9.43 22.08
CA ARG A 260 6.84 9.50 21.67
C ARG A 260 6.99 10.41 20.44
N THR A 261 7.89 11.37 20.49
CA THR A 261 8.14 12.31 19.40
C THR A 261 9.31 11.87 18.53
N MET A 262 9.18 12.03 17.21
CA MET A 262 10.34 12.04 16.32
C MET A 262 11.15 13.32 16.56
N GLY A 263 12.43 13.31 16.19
CA GLY A 263 13.33 14.47 16.30
C GLY A 263 12.83 15.78 15.63
N ILE A 264 11.71 15.73 14.91
CA ILE A 264 11.01 16.88 14.31
C ILE A 264 9.89 17.45 15.21
N GLY A 265 9.75 16.98 16.45
CA GLY A 265 8.74 17.46 17.40
C GLY A 265 7.32 16.96 17.16
N LEU A 266 7.11 16.04 16.20
CA LEU A 266 5.81 15.41 15.93
C LEU A 266 5.75 14.00 16.53
N PRO A 267 4.56 13.54 16.99
CA PRO A 267 4.41 12.17 17.44
C PRO A 267 4.80 11.17 16.35
N ILE A 268 5.61 10.18 16.69
CA ILE A 268 6.10 9.18 15.72
C ILE A 268 4.94 8.43 15.08
N GLY A 269 3.91 8.10 15.86
CA GLY A 269 2.70 7.43 15.37
C GLY A 269 1.94 8.26 14.34
N LEU A 270 1.83 9.59 14.54
CA LEU A 270 1.21 10.50 13.59
C LEU A 270 1.94 10.45 12.24
N VAL A 271 3.26 10.64 12.26
CA VAL A 271 4.08 10.66 11.04
C VAL A 271 3.98 9.32 10.31
N LEU A 272 4.15 8.21 11.01
CA LEU A 272 4.10 6.88 10.42
C LEU A 272 2.68 6.48 10.00
N GLY A 273 1.65 6.88 10.75
CA GLY A 273 0.25 6.68 10.37
C GLY A 273 -0.10 7.32 9.04
N PHE A 274 0.23 8.60 8.87
CA PHE A 274 0.02 9.29 7.59
C PHE A 274 0.86 8.71 6.45
N GLN A 275 2.11 8.33 6.73
CA GLN A 275 2.94 7.64 5.74
C GLN A 275 2.30 6.34 5.27
N ARG A 276 1.70 5.56 6.18
CA ARG A 276 1.01 4.31 5.82
C ARG A 276 -0.24 4.57 5.01
N ILE A 277 -1.04 5.56 5.37
CA ILE A 277 -2.22 5.91 4.59
C ILE A 277 -1.81 6.31 3.17
N ILE A 278 -0.88 7.23 3.01
CA ILE A 278 -0.43 7.70 1.70
C ILE A 278 0.19 6.55 0.89
N GLN A 279 0.98 5.68 1.51
CA GLN A 279 1.58 4.53 0.83
C GLN A 279 0.54 3.51 0.36
N ILE A 280 -0.48 3.23 1.18
CA ILE A 280 -1.46 2.18 0.92
C ILE A 280 -2.60 2.70 0.05
N SER A 281 -3.12 3.90 0.35
CA SER A 281 -4.23 4.49 -0.39
C SER A 281 -3.80 5.25 -1.63
N GLU A 282 -2.51 5.62 -1.69
CA GLU A 282 -1.94 6.47 -2.73
C GLU A 282 -2.66 7.83 -2.87
N THR A 283 -3.33 8.28 -1.80
CA THR A 283 -3.98 9.58 -1.72
C THR A 283 -2.98 10.70 -1.92
N ALA A 284 -3.35 11.73 -2.62
CA ALA A 284 -2.54 12.89 -3.01
C ALA A 284 -1.40 12.58 -4.02
N LEU A 285 -1.33 11.37 -4.56
CA LEU A 285 -0.42 11.01 -5.65
C LEU A 285 -1.07 11.13 -7.04
N GLY A 286 -2.39 11.31 -7.11
CA GLY A 286 -3.13 11.35 -8.36
C GLY A 286 -3.56 9.99 -8.91
N THR A 287 -3.20 8.91 -8.26
CA THR A 287 -3.41 7.55 -8.78
C THR A 287 -4.85 7.07 -8.73
N SER A 288 -5.63 7.53 -7.75
CA SER A 288 -7.06 7.29 -7.73
C SER A 288 -7.77 7.94 -8.92
N ALA A 289 -7.30 9.12 -9.33
CA ALA A 289 -7.77 9.77 -10.55
C ALA A 289 -7.32 9.03 -11.82
N LEU A 290 -6.10 8.46 -11.83
CA LEU A 290 -5.61 7.62 -12.93
C LEU A 290 -6.38 6.30 -13.04
N ALA A 291 -6.70 5.67 -11.91
CA ALA A 291 -7.50 4.44 -11.87
C ALA A 291 -8.92 4.63 -12.40
N SER A 292 -9.44 5.85 -12.31
CA SER A 292 -10.80 6.22 -12.74
C SER A 292 -10.85 6.94 -14.10
N SER A 293 -9.73 7.14 -14.79
CA SER A 293 -9.64 7.94 -16.01
C SER A 293 -10.51 7.45 -17.15
N ASP A 294 -10.60 6.12 -17.34
CA ASP A 294 -11.31 5.48 -18.46
C ASP A 294 -12.73 5.01 -18.06
N ARG A 295 -13.32 5.60 -17.00
CA ARG A 295 -14.61 5.17 -16.47
C ARG A 295 -15.77 6.01 -16.99
N GLU A 296 -16.86 5.31 -17.29
CA GLU A 296 -18.13 5.91 -17.74
C GLU A 296 -19.12 6.17 -16.61
N ASN A 297 -18.67 6.07 -15.34
CA ASN A 297 -19.51 6.40 -14.20
C ASN A 297 -19.67 7.92 -14.09
N SER A 298 -20.72 8.35 -13.42
CA SER A 298 -20.82 9.77 -13.08
C SER A 298 -19.69 10.18 -12.14
N PRO A 299 -19.19 11.43 -12.22
CA PRO A 299 -18.03 11.89 -11.44
C PRO A 299 -18.12 11.64 -9.95
N ARG A 300 -19.32 11.86 -9.35
CA ARG A 300 -19.54 11.66 -7.91
C ARG A 300 -19.50 10.21 -7.50
N LYS A 301 -20.12 9.32 -8.31
CA LYS A 301 -20.12 7.88 -8.04
C LYS A 301 -18.74 7.28 -8.18
N GLU A 302 -17.99 7.71 -9.19
CA GLU A 302 -16.62 7.27 -9.35
C GLU A 302 -15.76 7.70 -8.16
N ALA A 303 -15.87 8.96 -7.74
CA ALA A 303 -15.17 9.46 -6.56
C ALA A 303 -15.54 8.68 -5.29
N PHE A 304 -16.82 8.36 -5.10
CA PHE A 304 -17.27 7.55 -3.98
C PHE A 304 -16.71 6.12 -4.02
N LEU A 305 -16.70 5.48 -5.20
CA LEU A 305 -16.12 4.15 -5.36
C LEU A 305 -14.62 4.12 -5.04
N GLN A 306 -13.88 5.17 -5.38
CA GLN A 306 -12.47 5.28 -5.04
C GLN A 306 -12.25 5.46 -3.53
N VAL A 307 -13.14 6.16 -2.84
CA VAL A 307 -13.17 6.23 -1.37
C VAL A 307 -13.41 4.84 -0.78
N VAL A 308 -14.41 4.11 -1.26
CA VAL A 308 -14.70 2.73 -0.79
C VAL A 308 -13.49 1.82 -1.03
N ALA A 309 -12.85 1.90 -2.20
CA ALA A 309 -11.64 1.14 -2.49
C ALA A 309 -10.51 1.47 -1.48
N THR A 310 -10.33 2.73 -1.16
CA THR A 310 -9.34 3.19 -0.18
C THR A 310 -9.62 2.63 1.22
N LEU A 311 -10.88 2.67 1.66
CA LEU A 311 -11.28 2.14 2.97
C LEU A 311 -11.06 0.63 3.06
N ILE A 312 -11.45 -0.12 2.01
CA ILE A 312 -11.18 -1.57 1.93
C ILE A 312 -9.68 -1.85 2.01
N THR A 313 -8.87 -1.11 1.25
CA THR A 313 -7.44 -1.29 1.21
C THR A 313 -6.78 -1.04 2.58
N LEU A 314 -7.17 0.04 3.25
CA LEU A 314 -6.66 0.37 4.58
C LEU A 314 -7.10 -0.65 5.63
N PHE A 315 -8.36 -1.09 5.60
CA PHE A 315 -8.83 -2.14 6.51
C PHE A 315 -8.04 -3.45 6.32
N VAL A 316 -7.88 -3.90 5.07
CA VAL A 316 -7.13 -5.14 4.76
C VAL A 316 -5.66 -5.01 5.15
N ALA A 317 -5.02 -3.91 4.81
CA ALA A 317 -3.60 -3.76 5.07
C ALA A 317 -3.29 -3.42 6.52
N VAL A 318 -4.00 -2.50 7.15
CA VAL A 318 -3.69 -2.03 8.51
C VAL A 318 -4.44 -2.82 9.57
N GLY A 319 -5.76 -2.89 9.47
CA GLY A 319 -6.60 -3.51 10.49
C GLY A 319 -6.28 -4.99 10.68
N ILE A 320 -6.30 -5.76 9.58
CA ILE A 320 -6.03 -7.20 9.65
C ILE A 320 -4.59 -7.47 10.06
N THR A 321 -3.63 -6.81 9.42
CA THR A 321 -2.21 -7.06 9.67
C THR A 321 -1.82 -6.74 11.11
N SER A 322 -2.28 -5.62 11.64
CA SER A 322 -1.98 -5.21 13.01
C SER A 322 -2.54 -6.21 14.02
N TYR A 323 -3.82 -6.58 13.92
CA TYR A 323 -4.44 -7.53 14.83
C TYR A 323 -3.79 -8.91 14.80
N VAL A 324 -3.59 -9.47 13.60
CA VAL A 324 -2.98 -10.80 13.44
C VAL A 324 -1.55 -10.83 13.99
N PHE A 325 -0.78 -9.79 13.76
CA PHE A 325 0.60 -9.72 14.22
C PHE A 325 0.68 -9.48 15.73
N ALA A 326 -0.18 -8.62 16.29
CA ALA A 326 -0.29 -8.39 17.73
C ALA A 326 -0.63 -9.68 18.49
N TYR A 327 -1.66 -10.42 18.02
CA TYR A 327 -1.98 -11.72 18.58
C TYR A 327 -0.81 -12.71 18.51
N GLY A 328 -0.16 -12.79 17.34
CA GLY A 328 0.99 -13.68 17.16
C GLY A 328 2.11 -13.38 18.13
N ARG A 329 2.45 -12.11 18.29
CA ARG A 329 3.48 -11.65 19.21
C ARG A 329 3.16 -11.98 20.68
N ALA A 330 1.92 -11.79 21.09
CA ALA A 330 1.50 -12.04 22.46
C ALA A 330 1.40 -13.55 22.79
N ASN A 331 1.05 -14.40 21.83
CA ASN A 331 0.61 -15.77 22.08
C ASN A 331 1.44 -16.86 21.39
N ILE A 332 2.33 -16.52 20.45
CA ILE A 332 3.05 -17.52 19.65
C ILE A 332 4.56 -17.33 19.78
N ALA A 333 5.24 -18.36 20.27
CA ALA A 333 6.69 -18.33 20.41
C ALA A 333 7.41 -18.09 19.08
N GLY A 334 8.40 -17.20 19.07
CA GLY A 334 9.21 -16.85 17.90
C GLY A 334 8.49 -15.94 16.88
N VAL A 335 7.39 -15.29 17.27
CA VAL A 335 6.81 -14.15 16.56
C VAL A 335 7.26 -12.89 17.27
N GLU A 336 8.19 -12.16 16.67
CA GLU A 336 8.80 -10.98 17.27
C GLU A 336 8.69 -9.77 16.35
N LEU A 337 8.53 -8.60 16.96
CA LEU A 337 8.51 -7.33 16.23
C LEU A 337 9.93 -6.87 15.89
N SER A 338 10.93 -7.34 16.62
CA SER A 338 12.36 -7.10 16.40
C SER A 338 12.87 -7.80 15.14
N GLY A 339 14.06 -7.45 14.72
CA GLY A 339 14.72 -8.07 13.56
C GLY A 339 14.46 -7.39 12.21
N ASN A 340 14.80 -8.09 11.14
CA ASN A 340 14.66 -7.57 9.80
C ASN A 340 13.21 -7.72 9.26
N GLY A 341 12.93 -7.08 8.12
CA GLY A 341 11.60 -7.12 7.50
C GLY A 341 11.13 -8.52 7.13
N PHE A 342 12.06 -9.41 6.76
CA PHE A 342 11.78 -10.80 6.44
C PHE A 342 11.22 -11.55 7.66
N ASN A 343 11.87 -11.44 8.82
CA ASN A 343 11.44 -12.12 10.03
C ASN A 343 10.03 -11.69 10.46
N ARG A 344 9.68 -10.41 10.29
CA ARG A 344 8.33 -9.91 10.59
C ARG A 344 7.27 -10.51 9.65
N ILE A 345 7.59 -10.67 8.37
CA ILE A 345 6.68 -11.32 7.41
C ILE A 345 6.50 -12.80 7.76
N VAL A 346 7.60 -13.51 8.06
CA VAL A 346 7.55 -14.90 8.50
C VAL A 346 6.72 -15.04 9.78
N GLY A 347 6.92 -14.15 10.76
CA GLY A 347 6.12 -14.11 11.98
C GLY A 347 4.63 -13.89 11.72
N TYR A 348 4.29 -12.98 10.80
CA TYR A 348 2.92 -12.76 10.37
C TYR A 348 2.28 -14.02 9.75
N ILE A 349 2.97 -14.66 8.81
CA ILE A 349 2.51 -15.90 8.17
C ILE A 349 2.37 -17.04 9.19
N LYS A 350 3.34 -17.16 10.12
CA LYS A 350 3.30 -18.15 11.21
C LYS A 350 2.08 -17.92 12.12
N SER A 351 1.73 -16.67 12.42
CA SER A 351 0.54 -16.36 13.22
C SER A 351 -0.73 -16.83 12.54
N VAL A 352 -0.86 -16.59 11.23
CA VAL A 352 -2.00 -17.07 10.43
C VAL A 352 -2.04 -18.60 10.44
N GLU A 353 -0.93 -19.26 10.11
CA GLU A 353 -0.85 -20.72 10.03
C GLU A 353 -1.19 -21.39 11.35
N THR A 354 -0.64 -20.90 12.48
CA THR A 354 -0.88 -21.49 13.81
C THR A 354 -2.36 -21.51 14.18
N ILE A 355 -3.10 -20.45 13.85
CA ILE A 355 -4.51 -20.30 14.22
C ILE A 355 -5.46 -20.92 13.20
N THR A 356 -5.19 -20.74 11.91
CA THR A 356 -6.11 -21.15 10.83
C THR A 356 -5.67 -22.44 10.11
N GLY A 357 -4.50 -22.96 10.47
CA GLY A 357 -3.96 -24.18 9.89
C GLY A 357 -3.51 -24.02 8.44
N SER A 358 -3.40 -25.14 7.73
CA SER A 358 -2.96 -25.18 6.32
C SER A 358 -3.84 -24.35 5.39
N TYR A 359 -5.14 -24.22 5.69
CA TYR A 359 -6.03 -23.34 4.92
C TYR A 359 -5.54 -21.88 4.95
N GLY A 360 -5.27 -21.35 6.13
CA GLY A 360 -4.81 -19.98 6.25
C GLY A 360 -3.44 -19.76 5.63
N LEU A 361 -2.53 -20.70 5.81
CA LEU A 361 -1.24 -20.65 5.12
C LEU A 361 -1.40 -20.57 3.60
N PHE A 362 -2.21 -21.45 3.01
CA PHE A 362 -2.43 -21.46 1.58
C PHE A 362 -3.06 -20.16 1.09
N VAL A 363 -4.06 -19.64 1.79
CA VAL A 363 -4.72 -18.38 1.47
C VAL A 363 -3.74 -17.20 1.52
N ILE A 364 -2.89 -17.09 2.56
CA ILE A 364 -1.95 -15.98 2.69
C ILE A 364 -0.84 -16.03 1.63
N LEU A 365 -0.36 -17.22 1.29
CA LEU A 365 0.67 -17.38 0.26
C LEU A 365 0.14 -16.98 -1.12
N ILE A 366 -1.07 -17.42 -1.47
CA ILE A 366 -1.76 -17.03 -2.71
C ILE A 366 -2.02 -15.53 -2.71
N PHE A 367 -2.50 -14.99 -1.58
CA PHE A 367 -2.75 -13.55 -1.45
C PHE A 367 -1.47 -12.75 -1.74
N PHE A 368 -0.34 -13.10 -1.16
CA PHE A 368 0.92 -12.40 -1.41
C PHE A 368 1.39 -12.50 -2.86
N LEU A 369 1.31 -13.67 -3.48
CA LEU A 369 1.70 -13.84 -4.88
C LEU A 369 0.85 -12.99 -5.82
N PHE A 370 -0.48 -13.14 -5.74
CA PHE A 370 -1.38 -12.45 -6.66
C PHE A 370 -1.44 -10.95 -6.40
N SER A 371 -1.50 -10.51 -5.14
CA SER A 371 -1.54 -9.09 -4.80
C SER A 371 -0.25 -8.39 -5.20
N GLY A 372 0.90 -9.00 -4.94
CA GLY A 372 2.19 -8.46 -5.36
C GLY A 372 2.27 -8.28 -6.87
N TYR A 373 1.87 -9.30 -7.64
CA TYR A 373 1.89 -9.24 -9.09
C TYR A 373 0.89 -8.24 -9.66
N CYS A 374 -0.33 -8.17 -9.11
CA CYS A 374 -1.34 -7.18 -9.51
C CYS A 374 -0.85 -5.75 -9.28
N THR A 375 -0.14 -5.49 -8.17
CA THR A 375 0.40 -4.16 -7.90
C THR A 375 1.52 -3.78 -8.88
N VAL A 376 2.37 -4.73 -9.30
CA VAL A 376 3.37 -4.47 -10.34
C VAL A 376 2.72 -4.04 -11.65
N LEU A 377 1.68 -4.76 -12.08
CA LEU A 377 0.95 -4.41 -13.32
C LEU A 377 0.14 -3.11 -13.18
N GLY A 378 -0.45 -2.87 -12.01
CA GLY A 378 -1.14 -1.61 -11.70
C GLY A 378 -0.18 -0.41 -11.74
N SER A 379 1.01 -0.55 -11.21
CA SER A 379 2.08 0.47 -11.26
C SER A 379 2.42 0.82 -12.71
N PHE A 380 2.57 -0.19 -13.57
CA PHE A 380 2.79 0.04 -15.00
C PHE A 380 1.60 0.76 -15.66
N HIS A 381 0.37 0.36 -15.35
CA HIS A 381 -0.83 1.02 -15.87
C HIS A 381 -0.89 2.50 -15.50
N PHE A 382 -0.58 2.86 -14.24
CA PHE A 382 -0.55 4.25 -13.80
C PHE A 382 0.54 5.06 -14.49
N LEU A 383 1.73 4.51 -14.66
CA LEU A 383 2.80 5.16 -15.42
C LEU A 383 2.40 5.39 -16.87
N ASN A 384 1.89 4.35 -17.54
CA ASN A 384 1.47 4.46 -18.94
C ASN A 384 0.34 5.48 -19.12
N THR A 385 -0.65 5.50 -18.22
CA THR A 385 -1.75 6.48 -18.26
C THR A 385 -1.24 7.90 -17.98
N SER A 386 -0.30 8.08 -17.04
CA SER A 386 0.29 9.39 -16.75
C SER A 386 1.13 9.95 -17.90
N MET A 387 1.71 9.08 -18.73
CA MET A 387 2.53 9.49 -19.88
C MET A 387 1.68 9.84 -21.12
N LYS A 388 0.42 9.45 -21.16
CA LYS A 388 -0.46 9.82 -22.28
C LYS A 388 -0.59 11.34 -22.33
N ILE A 389 -0.05 11.93 -23.37
CA ILE A 389 -0.33 13.30 -23.74
C ILE A 389 -1.72 13.29 -24.36
N SER A 390 -2.59 14.18 -23.92
CA SER A 390 -3.92 14.32 -24.56
C SER A 390 -3.72 14.52 -26.06
N ASP A 391 -4.20 13.58 -26.87
CA ASP A 391 -4.22 13.70 -28.34
C ASP A 391 -5.17 14.81 -28.83
N ASN A 392 -5.71 15.62 -27.95
CA ASN A 392 -6.59 16.76 -28.24
C ASN A 392 -5.82 18.05 -28.54
N LYS A 393 -4.70 17.97 -29.28
CA LYS A 393 -4.21 19.05 -30.13
C LYS A 393 -4.49 18.67 -31.61
N LYS A 394 -5.74 18.62 -31.92
CA LYS A 394 -6.22 18.81 -33.30
C LYS A 394 -7.28 19.91 -33.25
#